data_f79c8b8e2af85f29892ab9ee5a74ff82
#
_entry.id   f79c8b8e2af85f29892ab9ee5a74ff82
#
_cell.length_a   1.000
_cell.length_b   1.000
_cell.length_c   1.000
_cell.angle_alpha   90.00
_cell.angle_beta   90.00
_cell.angle_gamma   90.00
#
_symmetry.space_group_name_H-M   'P 1'
#
loop_
_entity.id
_entity.type
_entity.pdbx_description
1 polymer ?
#
loop_
_entity_poly.entity_id
_entity_poly.type
_entity_poly.pdbx_seq_one_letter_code
_entity_poly.pdbx_strand_id
1 'polypeptide(L)'
;MSKIAAVVVVYNKNVSESITCDRLLKLNRNEVTLVIVDNSEKETTNDEYCRSRNIDYISMNGNKGLSKAYNRAVEFCKNNETDVIVLFDDDTEITGEYFDKLEEEIISSPDVDVFAPVIFGQDEVIYSPNEFNFLRNHFITDENQIVSQDGFNAIASCLAIRTRVFDNFVFDETLFVDQVDQYFFYEQRARGTKFKKMNIVINQNFYQRAATLTPQAGWNRLKLRLVDIMRQTRLMGGGKYTVLGIVKCCGLGAQIAKKTKSPAIL
;
A
#
# COMPACT_ATOMS: atom_id res chain seq x y z
N MET A 1 -21.51 -4.53 13.64
CA MET A 1 -20.19 -4.88 13.05
C MET A 1 -20.03 -4.10 11.77
N SER A 2 -18.88 -3.47 11.55
CA SER A 2 -18.58 -2.76 10.30
C SER A 2 -18.36 -3.78 9.19
N LYS A 3 -18.86 -3.48 7.98
CA LYS A 3 -18.53 -4.25 6.78
C LYS A 3 -17.12 -3.89 6.32
N ILE A 4 -16.21 -4.84 6.32
CA ILE A 4 -14.81 -4.65 5.94
C ILE A 4 -14.54 -5.32 4.58
N ALA A 5 -13.94 -4.60 3.64
CA ALA A 5 -13.39 -5.19 2.42
C ALA A 5 -11.88 -5.34 2.55
N ALA A 6 -11.39 -6.56 2.46
CA ALA A 6 -9.96 -6.86 2.31
C ALA A 6 -9.59 -6.86 0.82
N VAL A 7 -8.99 -5.78 0.37
CA VAL A 7 -8.61 -5.58 -1.04
C VAL A 7 -7.19 -6.06 -1.26
N VAL A 8 -6.99 -7.05 -2.11
CA VAL A 8 -5.67 -7.57 -2.49
C VAL A 8 -5.43 -7.31 -3.98
N VAL A 9 -4.41 -6.54 -4.30
CA VAL A 9 -3.99 -6.33 -5.69
C VAL A 9 -2.96 -7.37 -6.06
N VAL A 10 -3.26 -8.20 -7.07
CA VAL A 10 -2.33 -9.22 -7.57
C VAL A 10 -1.73 -8.80 -8.92
N TYR A 11 -0.45 -9.13 -9.14
CA TYR A 11 0.26 -8.81 -10.37
C TYR A 11 1.10 -9.98 -10.87
N ASN A 12 0.74 -10.54 -12.02
CA ASN A 12 1.41 -11.68 -12.66
C ASN A 12 1.59 -12.89 -11.72
N LYS A 13 0.63 -13.09 -10.81
CA LYS A 13 0.61 -14.15 -9.81
C LYS A 13 -0.80 -14.76 -9.73
N ASN A 14 -0.89 -16.05 -9.50
CA ASN A 14 -2.16 -16.68 -9.20
C ASN A 14 -2.60 -16.37 -7.76
N VAL A 15 -3.89 -16.12 -7.56
CA VAL A 15 -4.48 -15.87 -6.21
C VAL A 15 -4.17 -17.03 -5.26
N SER A 16 -4.15 -18.26 -5.78
CA SER A 16 -3.80 -19.46 -5.00
C SER A 16 -2.35 -19.49 -4.48
N GLU A 17 -1.46 -18.65 -5.03
CA GLU A 17 -0.07 -18.50 -4.61
C GLU A 17 0.14 -17.31 -3.67
N SER A 18 -0.90 -16.51 -3.44
CA SER A 18 -0.85 -15.35 -2.54
C SER A 18 -0.96 -15.79 -1.10
N ILE A 19 0.06 -15.46 -0.30
CA ILE A 19 0.08 -15.69 1.14
C ILE A 19 -1.09 -14.96 1.81
N THR A 20 -1.32 -13.72 1.44
CA THR A 20 -2.41 -12.88 1.98
C THR A 20 -3.78 -13.51 1.70
N CYS A 21 -4.03 -13.91 0.45
CA CYS A 21 -5.31 -14.53 0.08
C CYS A 21 -5.54 -15.85 0.80
N ASP A 22 -4.52 -16.71 0.90
CA ASP A 22 -4.60 -17.97 1.65
C ASP A 22 -4.93 -17.72 3.14
N ARG A 23 -4.27 -16.73 3.77
CA ARG A 23 -4.55 -16.35 5.16
C ARG A 23 -5.99 -15.83 5.32
N LEU A 24 -6.41 -14.88 4.49
CA LEU A 24 -7.75 -14.29 4.56
C LEU A 24 -8.85 -15.33 4.40
N LEU A 25 -8.69 -16.26 3.47
CA LEU A 25 -9.65 -17.37 3.26
C LEU A 25 -9.72 -18.33 4.46
N LYS A 26 -8.57 -18.61 5.09
CA LYS A 26 -8.50 -19.47 6.29
C LYS A 26 -9.12 -18.81 7.53
N LEU A 27 -9.06 -17.49 7.64
CA LEU A 27 -9.69 -16.77 8.74
C LEU A 27 -11.22 -16.90 8.73
N ASN A 28 -11.83 -17.02 7.55
CA ASN A 28 -13.26 -17.26 7.33
C ASN A 28 -14.16 -16.34 8.17
N ARG A 29 -13.89 -15.03 8.14
CA ARG A 29 -14.63 -14.02 8.91
C ARG A 29 -15.80 -13.47 8.09
N ASN A 30 -17.01 -13.58 8.59
CA ASN A 30 -18.23 -13.17 7.87
C ASN A 30 -18.32 -11.67 7.62
N GLU A 31 -17.68 -10.86 8.47
CA GLU A 31 -17.64 -9.39 8.37
C GLU A 31 -16.58 -8.89 7.37
N VAL A 32 -15.70 -9.78 6.88
CA VAL A 32 -14.60 -9.44 5.96
C VAL A 32 -14.87 -10.05 4.59
N THR A 33 -15.09 -9.20 3.60
CA THR A 33 -15.22 -9.60 2.19
C THR A 33 -13.86 -9.51 1.51
N LEU A 34 -13.40 -10.60 0.89
CA LEU A 34 -12.18 -10.62 0.08
C LEU A 34 -12.47 -10.12 -1.32
N VAL A 35 -11.79 -9.06 -1.73
CA VAL A 35 -11.87 -8.45 -3.07
C VAL A 35 -10.52 -8.55 -3.74
N ILE A 36 -10.44 -9.29 -4.84
CA ILE A 36 -9.23 -9.43 -5.65
C ILE A 36 -9.26 -8.44 -6.80
N VAL A 37 -8.23 -7.62 -6.92
CA VAL A 37 -8.00 -6.76 -8.10
C VAL A 37 -6.82 -7.32 -8.89
N ASP A 38 -7.11 -7.95 -10.01
CA ASP A 38 -6.10 -8.57 -10.87
C ASP A 38 -5.57 -7.56 -11.88
N ASN A 39 -4.35 -7.08 -11.62
CA ASN A 39 -3.63 -6.12 -12.44
C ASN A 39 -2.56 -6.80 -13.33
N SER A 40 -2.72 -8.10 -13.63
CA SER A 40 -1.77 -8.91 -14.37
C SER A 40 -1.78 -8.62 -15.86
N GLU A 41 -0.61 -8.66 -16.48
CA GLU A 41 -0.43 -8.63 -17.95
C GLU A 41 -0.49 -10.04 -18.55
N LYS A 42 -0.11 -11.04 -17.75
CA LYS A 42 -0.14 -12.45 -18.15
C LYS A 42 -1.52 -13.05 -17.93
N GLU A 43 -1.87 -14.02 -18.76
CA GLU A 43 -3.03 -14.86 -18.48
C GLU A 43 -2.88 -15.53 -17.11
N THR A 44 -3.94 -15.50 -16.33
CA THR A 44 -4.04 -16.15 -15.03
C THR A 44 -5.34 -16.94 -14.97
N THR A 45 -5.42 -17.88 -14.04
CA THR A 45 -6.67 -18.60 -13.74
C THR A 45 -7.46 -17.95 -12.61
N ASN A 46 -7.16 -16.69 -12.30
CA ASN A 46 -7.68 -15.99 -11.14
C ASN A 46 -9.21 -15.80 -11.18
N ASP A 47 -9.79 -15.51 -12.35
CA ASP A 47 -11.24 -15.39 -12.50
C ASP A 47 -11.96 -16.70 -12.14
N GLU A 48 -11.51 -17.83 -12.71
CA GLU A 48 -12.10 -19.14 -12.42
C GLU A 48 -11.90 -19.53 -10.94
N TYR A 49 -10.72 -19.27 -10.39
CA TYR A 49 -10.39 -19.54 -9.00
C TYR A 49 -11.31 -18.73 -8.05
N CYS A 50 -11.49 -17.45 -8.29
CA CYS A 50 -12.32 -16.58 -7.48
C CYS A 50 -13.80 -16.97 -7.61
N ARG A 51 -14.29 -17.19 -8.83
CA ARG A 51 -15.67 -17.61 -9.09
C ARG A 51 -16.03 -18.92 -8.38
N SER A 52 -15.13 -19.92 -8.41
CA SER A 52 -15.35 -21.22 -7.76
C SER A 52 -15.43 -21.14 -6.23
N ARG A 53 -14.98 -20.03 -5.63
CA ARG A 53 -14.93 -19.79 -4.17
C ARG A 53 -15.81 -18.65 -3.70
N ASN A 54 -16.60 -18.07 -4.61
CA ASN A 54 -17.43 -16.90 -4.34
C ASN A 54 -16.63 -15.72 -3.76
N ILE A 55 -15.44 -15.46 -4.36
CA ILE A 55 -14.57 -14.32 -4.03
C ILE A 55 -14.85 -13.22 -5.06
N ASP A 56 -14.97 -11.97 -4.60
CA ASP A 56 -15.15 -10.84 -5.49
C ASP A 56 -13.89 -10.59 -6.32
N TYR A 57 -14.07 -10.50 -7.64
CA TYR A 57 -12.97 -10.40 -8.59
C TYR A 57 -13.15 -9.25 -9.55
N ILE A 58 -12.09 -8.45 -9.69
CA ILE A 58 -12.03 -7.29 -10.59
C ILE A 58 -10.81 -7.45 -11.50
N SER A 59 -11.02 -7.67 -12.80
CA SER A 59 -9.94 -7.64 -13.78
C SER A 59 -9.64 -6.21 -14.21
N MET A 60 -8.36 -5.84 -14.22
CA MET A 60 -7.88 -4.58 -14.78
C MET A 60 -7.59 -4.69 -16.29
N ASN A 61 -7.70 -5.90 -16.87
CA ASN A 61 -7.36 -6.17 -18.27
C ASN A 61 -5.94 -5.68 -18.62
N GLY A 62 -4.96 -6.15 -17.87
CA GLY A 62 -3.55 -5.78 -17.97
C GLY A 62 -3.11 -4.81 -16.87
N ASN A 63 -1.80 -4.54 -16.81
CA ASN A 63 -1.22 -3.67 -15.81
C ASN A 63 -1.59 -2.20 -16.03
N LYS A 64 -2.55 -1.69 -15.28
CA LYS A 64 -3.00 -0.30 -15.34
C LYS A 64 -2.36 0.58 -14.27
N GLY A 65 -1.55 -0.01 -13.39
CA GLY A 65 -0.94 0.66 -12.24
C GLY A 65 -1.78 0.55 -10.96
N LEU A 66 -1.12 0.80 -9.82
CA LEU A 66 -1.71 0.59 -8.51
C LEU A 66 -2.82 1.59 -8.18
N SER A 67 -2.65 2.87 -8.56
CA SER A 67 -3.67 3.90 -8.33
C SER A 67 -5.00 3.56 -9.00
N LYS A 68 -4.96 3.08 -10.27
CA LYS A 68 -6.17 2.65 -10.98
C LYS A 68 -6.79 1.40 -10.36
N ALA A 69 -5.95 0.45 -9.93
CA ALA A 69 -6.43 -0.74 -9.23
C ALA A 69 -7.16 -0.37 -7.93
N TYR A 70 -6.59 0.53 -7.14
CA TYR A 70 -7.23 1.02 -5.91
C TYR A 70 -8.53 1.79 -6.20
N ASN A 71 -8.57 2.65 -7.22
CA ASN A 71 -9.79 3.37 -7.58
C ASN A 71 -10.91 2.40 -7.97
N ARG A 72 -10.60 1.34 -8.72
CA ARG A 72 -11.60 0.30 -9.08
C ARG A 72 -12.08 -0.48 -7.85
N ALA A 73 -11.19 -0.81 -6.92
CA ALA A 73 -11.56 -1.43 -5.66
C ALA A 73 -12.47 -0.52 -4.82
N VAL A 74 -12.12 0.75 -4.70
CA VAL A 74 -12.91 1.75 -3.95
C VAL A 74 -14.31 1.90 -4.55
N GLU A 75 -14.43 2.01 -5.88
CA GLU A 75 -15.72 2.07 -6.58
C GLU A 75 -16.57 0.84 -6.26
N PHE A 76 -15.98 -0.35 -6.35
CA PHE A 76 -16.66 -1.60 -6.02
C PHE A 76 -17.13 -1.62 -4.56
N CYS A 77 -16.25 -1.27 -3.61
CA CYS A 77 -16.56 -1.24 -2.19
C CYS A 77 -17.68 -0.24 -1.85
N LYS A 78 -17.66 0.94 -2.46
CA LYS A 78 -18.74 1.94 -2.27
C LYS A 78 -20.09 1.42 -2.78
N ASN A 79 -20.11 0.76 -3.92
CA ASN A 79 -21.34 0.18 -4.49
C ASN A 79 -21.89 -0.99 -3.65
N ASN A 80 -21.05 -1.62 -2.82
CA ASN A 80 -21.44 -2.71 -1.92
C ASN A 80 -21.60 -2.25 -0.46
N GLU A 81 -21.69 -0.93 -0.22
CA GLU A 81 -21.91 -0.34 1.11
C GLU A 81 -20.88 -0.81 2.15
N THR A 82 -19.61 -0.88 1.75
CA THR A 82 -18.49 -1.20 2.63
C THR A 82 -18.19 -0.02 3.56
N ASP A 83 -18.01 -0.27 4.85
CA ASP A 83 -17.67 0.76 5.84
C ASP A 83 -16.17 1.08 5.87
N VAL A 84 -15.34 0.03 5.76
CA VAL A 84 -13.88 0.13 5.86
C VAL A 84 -13.21 -0.71 4.77
N ILE A 85 -12.29 -0.11 4.04
CA ILE A 85 -11.45 -0.77 3.04
C ILE A 85 -10.08 -0.99 3.65
N VAL A 86 -9.60 -2.24 3.63
CA VAL A 86 -8.24 -2.58 4.03
C VAL A 86 -7.45 -2.95 2.78
N LEU A 87 -6.38 -2.21 2.52
CA LEU A 87 -5.47 -2.49 1.41
C LEU A 87 -4.40 -3.48 1.85
N PHE A 88 -4.13 -4.48 1.02
CA PHE A 88 -3.12 -5.50 1.26
C PHE A 88 -2.22 -5.70 0.06
N ASP A 89 -0.94 -5.95 0.33
CA ASP A 89 -0.04 -6.60 -0.61
C ASP A 89 -0.35 -8.12 -0.65
N ASP A 90 0.06 -8.80 -1.71
CA ASP A 90 -0.25 -10.22 -1.93
C ASP A 90 0.66 -11.20 -1.14
N ASP A 91 1.62 -10.67 -0.38
CA ASP A 91 2.64 -11.41 0.36
C ASP A 91 2.62 -11.18 1.88
N THR A 92 1.54 -10.58 2.40
CA THR A 92 1.40 -10.26 3.83
C THR A 92 0.89 -11.44 4.64
N GLU A 93 1.56 -11.75 5.75
CA GLU A 93 1.15 -12.80 6.70
C GLU A 93 0.13 -12.28 7.72
N ILE A 94 -1.06 -11.96 7.24
CA ILE A 94 -2.13 -11.43 8.09
C ILE A 94 -2.68 -12.48 9.05
N THR A 95 -3.12 -12.05 10.23
CA THR A 95 -3.70 -12.88 11.30
C THR A 95 -5.10 -12.41 11.71
N GLY A 96 -5.86 -13.26 12.41
CA GLY A 96 -7.17 -12.89 12.94
C GLY A 96 -7.09 -11.75 13.96
N GLU A 97 -6.02 -11.70 14.75
CA GLU A 97 -5.76 -10.64 15.73
C GLU A 97 -5.73 -9.23 15.12
N TYR A 98 -5.28 -9.11 13.87
CA TYR A 98 -5.33 -7.83 13.15
C TYR A 98 -6.77 -7.32 13.03
N PHE A 99 -7.72 -8.17 12.64
CA PHE A 99 -9.12 -7.77 12.48
C PHE A 99 -9.80 -7.52 13.82
N ASP A 100 -9.49 -8.32 14.85
CA ASP A 100 -9.99 -8.10 16.20
C ASP A 100 -9.55 -6.72 16.71
N LYS A 101 -8.28 -6.39 16.53
CA LYS A 101 -7.75 -5.07 16.89
C LYS A 101 -8.31 -3.94 16.05
N LEU A 102 -8.49 -4.15 14.75
CA LEU A 102 -9.08 -3.16 13.86
C LEU A 102 -10.53 -2.85 14.27
N GLU A 103 -11.34 -3.84 14.59
CA GLU A 103 -12.71 -3.64 15.07
C GLU A 103 -12.76 -2.86 16.39
N GLU A 104 -11.88 -3.20 17.35
CA GLU A 104 -11.75 -2.44 18.59
C GLU A 104 -11.42 -0.97 18.31
N GLU A 105 -10.48 -0.70 17.40
CA GLU A 105 -10.05 0.64 17.05
C GLU A 105 -11.15 1.43 16.30
N ILE A 106 -11.88 0.79 15.41
CA ILE A 106 -13.02 1.38 14.68
C ILE A 106 -14.11 1.84 15.67
N ILE A 107 -14.40 1.03 16.69
CA ILE A 107 -15.45 1.32 17.68
C ILE A 107 -14.97 2.40 18.65
N SER A 108 -13.74 2.29 19.16
CA SER A 108 -13.21 3.21 20.17
C SER A 108 -12.82 4.59 19.63
N SER A 109 -12.63 4.71 18.31
CA SER A 109 -12.13 5.92 17.66
C SER A 109 -13.00 6.30 16.43
N PRO A 110 -14.27 6.72 16.65
CA PRO A 110 -15.21 6.99 15.55
C PRO A 110 -14.83 8.21 14.69
N ASP A 111 -14.00 9.10 15.21
CA ASP A 111 -13.47 10.29 14.54
C ASP A 111 -12.20 10.01 13.72
N VAL A 112 -11.58 8.83 13.87
CA VAL A 112 -10.42 8.41 13.10
C VAL A 112 -10.86 7.80 11.77
N ASP A 113 -10.18 8.17 10.70
CA ASP A 113 -10.50 7.75 9.34
C ASP A 113 -9.55 6.68 8.79
N VAL A 114 -8.30 6.67 9.24
CA VAL A 114 -7.25 5.78 8.72
C VAL A 114 -6.50 5.14 9.88
N PHE A 115 -6.40 3.81 9.81
CA PHE A 115 -5.72 2.99 10.81
C PHE A 115 -4.57 2.24 10.16
N ALA A 116 -3.38 2.35 10.74
CA ALA A 116 -2.17 1.71 10.24
C ALA A 116 -1.53 0.83 11.32
N PRO A 117 -1.30 -0.47 11.07
CA PRO A 117 -0.54 -1.32 11.99
C PRO A 117 0.95 -0.98 11.94
N VAL A 118 1.70 -1.51 12.88
CA VAL A 118 3.16 -1.49 12.85
C VAL A 118 3.64 -2.58 11.89
N ILE A 119 4.34 -2.20 10.82
CA ILE A 119 4.90 -3.14 9.84
C ILE A 119 6.39 -3.29 10.07
N PHE A 120 6.81 -4.51 10.42
CA PHE A 120 8.20 -4.91 10.59
C PHE A 120 8.71 -5.57 9.31
N GLY A 121 9.86 -5.12 8.84
CA GLY A 121 10.55 -5.78 7.73
C GLY A 121 11.48 -6.90 8.20
N GLN A 122 11.91 -7.73 7.26
CA GLN A 122 12.88 -8.83 7.49
C GLN A 122 14.27 -8.35 7.95
N ASP A 123 14.54 -7.06 7.90
CA ASP A 123 15.78 -6.41 8.37
C ASP A 123 15.61 -5.72 9.73
N GLU A 124 14.58 -6.12 10.48
CA GLU A 124 14.24 -5.60 11.80
C GLU A 124 13.93 -4.08 11.84
N VAL A 125 13.59 -3.50 10.69
CA VAL A 125 13.22 -2.10 10.58
C VAL A 125 11.70 -1.95 10.59
N ILE A 126 11.19 -0.97 11.35
CA ILE A 126 9.78 -0.58 11.31
C ILE A 126 9.58 0.33 10.11
N TYR A 127 8.87 -0.17 9.09
CA TYR A 127 8.62 0.59 7.85
C TYR A 127 7.36 1.45 7.91
N SER A 128 6.39 1.05 8.75
CA SER A 128 5.08 1.71 8.84
C SER A 128 4.54 1.58 10.27
N PRO A 129 3.85 2.63 10.77
CA PRO A 129 3.85 3.98 10.24
C PRO A 129 5.19 4.69 10.45
N ASN A 130 5.36 5.83 9.80
CA ASN A 130 6.56 6.64 9.90
C ASN A 130 6.20 8.13 9.81
N GLU A 131 7.16 9.03 10.03
CA GLU A 131 6.96 10.45 9.80
C GLU A 131 7.42 10.86 8.40
N PHE A 132 6.55 11.59 7.71
CA PHE A 132 6.80 12.04 6.36
C PHE A 132 7.97 13.02 6.30
N ASN A 133 8.93 12.70 5.46
CA ASN A 133 9.93 13.63 4.95
C ASN A 133 10.11 13.32 3.47
N PHE A 134 10.01 14.34 2.62
CA PHE A 134 10.02 14.16 1.17
C PHE A 134 11.27 13.43 0.66
N LEU A 135 12.45 13.75 1.18
CA LEU A 135 13.69 13.07 0.79
C LEU A 135 13.78 11.65 1.34
N ARG A 136 13.52 11.50 2.63
CA ARG A 136 13.57 10.21 3.32
C ARG A 136 12.69 10.27 4.56
N ASN A 137 11.65 9.44 4.62
CA ASN A 137 10.80 9.33 5.80
C ASN A 137 11.62 8.97 7.05
N HIS A 138 11.20 9.48 8.19
CA HIS A 138 11.78 9.14 9.48
C HIS A 138 11.05 7.94 10.05
N PHE A 139 11.71 6.80 10.04
CA PHE A 139 11.16 5.57 10.62
C PHE A 139 11.12 5.67 12.13
N ILE A 140 10.05 5.14 12.74
CA ILE A 140 10.01 4.94 14.18
C ILE A 140 10.94 3.76 14.54
N THR A 141 11.52 3.82 15.72
CA THR A 141 12.48 2.81 16.20
C THR A 141 11.90 1.93 17.30
N ASP A 142 10.72 2.30 17.81
CA ASP A 142 9.98 1.59 18.85
C ASP A 142 8.50 1.53 18.45
N GLU A 143 7.89 0.37 18.59
CA GLU A 143 6.47 0.16 18.27
C GLU A 143 5.53 1.04 19.11
N ASN A 144 5.95 1.47 20.31
CA ASN A 144 5.19 2.37 21.17
C ASN A 144 5.38 3.86 20.84
N GLN A 145 6.33 4.20 19.96
CA GLN A 145 6.58 5.58 19.56
C GLN A 145 5.34 6.20 18.91
N ILE A 146 5.00 7.41 19.32
CA ILE A 146 3.89 8.16 18.76
C ILE A 146 4.34 8.78 17.43
N VAL A 147 3.48 8.71 16.42
CA VAL A 147 3.63 9.41 15.15
C VAL A 147 2.69 10.60 15.15
N SER A 148 3.21 11.79 14.85
CA SER A 148 2.41 13.02 14.84
C SER A 148 1.36 13.03 13.73
N GLN A 149 0.21 13.67 13.94
CA GLN A 149 -0.82 13.81 12.89
C GLN A 149 -0.28 14.54 11.66
N ASP A 150 0.50 15.60 11.86
CA ASP A 150 1.05 16.44 10.78
C ASP A 150 2.12 15.72 9.94
N GLY A 151 2.81 14.75 10.55
CA GLY A 151 3.82 13.93 9.89
C GLY A 151 3.34 12.53 9.53
N PHE A 152 2.12 12.13 9.92
CA PHE A 152 1.68 10.74 9.77
C PHE A 152 1.78 10.25 8.34
N ASN A 153 2.46 9.13 8.19
CA ASN A 153 2.62 8.47 6.91
C ASN A 153 2.73 6.96 7.13
N ALA A 154 2.18 6.18 6.22
CA ALA A 154 2.22 4.73 6.28
C ALA A 154 2.35 4.14 4.87
N ILE A 155 2.64 2.86 4.78
CA ILE A 155 2.54 2.09 3.53
C ILE A 155 1.12 1.54 3.38
N ALA A 156 0.73 1.22 2.16
CA ALA A 156 -0.61 0.69 1.88
C ALA A 156 -0.87 -0.71 2.47
N SER A 157 0.17 -1.47 2.76
CA SER A 157 0.01 -2.82 3.32
C SER A 157 -0.67 -2.81 4.69
N CYS A 158 -1.77 -3.54 4.82
CA CYS A 158 -2.65 -3.59 6.00
C CYS A 158 -3.24 -2.23 6.40
N LEU A 159 -3.34 -1.28 5.47
CA LEU A 159 -3.88 0.04 5.74
C LEU A 159 -5.41 0.00 5.69
N ALA A 160 -6.06 0.27 6.83
CA ALA A 160 -7.51 0.35 6.92
C ALA A 160 -7.98 1.80 6.79
N ILE A 161 -8.93 2.03 5.88
CA ILE A 161 -9.42 3.36 5.53
C ILE A 161 -10.95 3.34 5.57
N ARG A 162 -11.57 4.23 6.33
CA ARG A 162 -13.04 4.39 6.27
C ARG A 162 -13.45 4.85 4.88
N THR A 163 -14.47 4.22 4.33
CA THR A 163 -14.92 4.49 2.94
C THR A 163 -15.30 5.94 2.71
N ARG A 164 -15.76 6.65 3.75
CA ARG A 164 -16.08 8.10 3.69
C ARG A 164 -14.90 8.99 3.27
N VAL A 165 -13.65 8.55 3.46
CA VAL A 165 -12.45 9.26 2.95
C VAL A 165 -12.51 9.43 1.44
N PHE A 166 -13.07 8.45 0.76
CA PHE A 166 -13.18 8.42 -0.70
C PHE A 166 -14.40 9.18 -1.25
N ASP A 167 -15.18 9.87 -0.42
CA ASP A 167 -16.22 10.76 -0.92
C ASP A 167 -15.64 12.01 -1.58
N ASN A 168 -14.46 12.41 -1.13
CA ASN A 168 -13.75 13.60 -1.62
C ASN A 168 -12.30 13.31 -2.06
N PHE A 169 -11.92 12.04 -2.19
CA PHE A 169 -10.58 11.65 -2.62
C PHE A 169 -10.62 10.51 -3.64
N VAL A 170 -9.78 10.64 -4.66
CA VAL A 170 -9.51 9.63 -5.67
C VAL A 170 -7.99 9.52 -5.80
N PHE A 171 -7.44 8.32 -5.87
CA PHE A 171 -6.01 8.14 -6.12
C PHE A 171 -5.63 8.72 -7.48
N ASP A 172 -4.57 9.52 -7.54
CA ASP A 172 -4.12 10.13 -8.80
C ASP A 172 -3.56 9.06 -9.74
N GLU A 173 -4.24 8.85 -10.86
CA GLU A 173 -3.92 7.78 -11.82
C GLU A 173 -2.65 8.02 -12.62
N THR A 174 -2.01 9.17 -12.48
CA THR A 174 -0.69 9.41 -13.05
C THR A 174 0.42 8.72 -12.24
N LEU A 175 0.19 8.42 -10.96
CA LEU A 175 1.08 7.60 -10.14
C LEU A 175 0.85 6.12 -10.45
N PHE A 176 1.89 5.44 -10.93
CA PHE A 176 1.73 4.08 -11.43
C PHE A 176 1.82 3.02 -10.33
N VAL A 177 2.85 3.07 -9.49
CA VAL A 177 3.05 2.08 -8.43
C VAL A 177 3.77 2.64 -7.20
N ASP A 178 4.73 3.53 -7.40
CA ASP A 178 5.42 4.19 -6.29
C ASP A 178 4.74 5.51 -5.93
N GLN A 179 4.95 5.97 -4.71
CA GLN A 179 4.44 7.24 -4.19
C GLN A 179 2.91 7.35 -4.09
N VAL A 180 2.16 6.29 -4.38
CA VAL A 180 0.68 6.27 -4.29
C VAL A 180 0.24 6.50 -2.85
N ASP A 181 0.80 5.72 -1.93
CA ASP A 181 0.59 5.85 -0.48
C ASP A 181 1.11 7.19 0.06
N GLN A 182 2.32 7.60 -0.35
CA GLN A 182 2.93 8.86 0.08
C GLN A 182 2.09 10.07 -0.31
N TYR A 183 1.52 10.06 -1.52
CA TYR A 183 0.67 11.14 -2.01
C TYR A 183 -0.71 11.10 -1.35
N PHE A 184 -1.26 9.90 -1.10
CA PHE A 184 -2.47 9.73 -0.32
C PHE A 184 -2.33 10.42 1.05
N PHE A 185 -1.29 10.10 1.82
CA PHE A 185 -1.09 10.72 3.13
C PHE A 185 -0.81 12.22 3.05
N TYR A 186 -0.12 12.69 2.02
CA TYR A 186 0.08 14.13 1.79
C TYR A 186 -1.25 14.86 1.65
N GLU A 187 -2.14 14.38 0.79
CA GLU A 187 -3.46 14.94 0.56
C GLU A 187 -4.36 14.83 1.82
N GLN A 188 -4.34 13.68 2.49
CA GLN A 188 -5.19 13.45 3.64
C GLN A 188 -4.77 14.32 4.85
N ARG A 189 -3.49 14.56 5.06
CA ARG A 189 -3.04 15.54 6.07
C ARG A 189 -3.55 16.95 5.76
N ALA A 190 -3.47 17.38 4.51
CA ALA A 190 -3.96 18.69 4.08
C ALA A 190 -5.48 18.84 4.28
N ARG A 191 -6.23 17.73 4.25
CA ARG A 191 -7.69 17.68 4.48
C ARG A 191 -8.08 17.57 5.96
N GLY A 192 -7.12 17.41 6.86
CA GLY A 192 -7.36 17.23 8.29
C GLY A 192 -7.91 15.85 8.67
N THR A 193 -7.73 14.85 7.81
CA THR A 193 -8.02 13.44 8.10
C THR A 193 -7.32 12.99 9.37
N LYS A 194 -8.00 12.22 10.21
CA LYS A 194 -7.44 11.68 11.45
C LYS A 194 -6.85 10.31 11.22
N PHE A 195 -5.62 10.13 11.68
CA PHE A 195 -4.85 8.90 11.56
C PHE A 195 -4.63 8.26 12.92
N LYS A 196 -4.56 6.94 12.96
CA LYS A 196 -4.21 6.19 14.18
C LYS A 196 -3.25 5.06 13.86
N LYS A 197 -2.14 5.02 14.59
CA LYS A 197 -1.29 3.84 14.64
C LYS A 197 -1.99 2.80 15.52
N MET A 198 -2.20 1.61 15.00
CA MET A 198 -2.72 0.47 15.78
C MET A 198 -1.58 -0.21 16.54
N ASN A 199 -1.88 -0.68 17.73
CA ASN A 199 -0.92 -1.36 18.59
C ASN A 199 -0.90 -2.87 18.25
N ILE A 200 -0.57 -3.18 17.02
CA ILE A 200 -0.38 -4.53 16.50
C ILE A 200 0.77 -4.54 15.51
N VAL A 201 1.60 -5.58 15.57
CA VAL A 201 2.77 -5.76 14.69
C VAL A 201 2.46 -6.81 13.62
N ILE A 202 2.73 -6.46 12.38
CA ILE A 202 2.65 -7.34 11.21
C ILE A 202 4.06 -7.49 10.62
N ASN A 203 4.51 -8.71 10.47
CA ASN A 203 5.78 -9.00 9.79
C ASN A 203 5.56 -9.08 8.28
N GLN A 204 6.41 -8.41 7.50
CA GLN A 204 6.34 -8.41 6.05
C GLN A 204 7.72 -8.53 5.42
N ASN A 205 7.82 -9.38 4.40
CA ASN A 205 9.03 -9.54 3.62
C ASN A 205 8.98 -8.64 2.38
N PHE A 206 9.87 -7.66 2.32
CA PHE A 206 9.95 -6.74 1.18
C PHE A 206 10.89 -7.28 0.09
N TYR A 207 10.35 -7.66 -1.07
CA TYR A 207 11.14 -8.14 -2.20
C TYR A 207 12.26 -7.17 -2.60
N GLN A 208 12.02 -5.87 -2.51
CA GLN A 208 13.03 -4.85 -2.82
C GLN A 208 14.26 -4.88 -1.88
N ARG A 209 14.11 -5.53 -0.72
CA ARG A 209 15.18 -5.75 0.27
C ARG A 209 15.88 -7.09 0.08
N ALA A 210 15.40 -7.95 -0.81
CA ALA A 210 16.07 -9.21 -1.11
C ALA A 210 17.53 -8.98 -1.54
N ALA A 211 18.42 -9.85 -1.08
CA ALA A 211 19.85 -9.75 -1.34
C ALA A 211 20.23 -9.98 -2.82
N THR A 212 19.33 -10.56 -3.61
CA THR A 212 19.57 -11.07 -4.98
C THR A 212 18.90 -10.22 -6.07
N LEU A 213 18.95 -8.89 -5.97
CA LEU A 213 18.41 -8.03 -7.03
C LEU A 213 19.36 -8.03 -8.25
N THR A 214 18.87 -8.51 -9.41
CA THR A 214 19.65 -8.41 -10.65
C THR A 214 19.73 -6.96 -11.13
N PRO A 215 20.82 -6.55 -11.85
CA PRO A 215 20.95 -5.19 -12.38
C PRO A 215 19.74 -4.78 -13.24
N GLN A 216 19.25 -5.69 -14.10
CA GLN A 216 18.11 -5.39 -14.97
C GLN A 216 16.80 -5.18 -14.19
N ALA A 217 16.51 -6.02 -13.21
CA ALA A 217 15.34 -5.88 -12.35
C ALA A 217 15.42 -4.58 -11.52
N GLY A 218 16.60 -4.29 -10.97
CA GLY A 218 16.88 -3.05 -10.27
C GLY A 218 16.66 -1.81 -11.14
N TRP A 219 17.15 -1.85 -12.38
CA TRP A 219 16.96 -0.76 -13.34
C TRP A 219 15.49 -0.54 -13.73
N ASN A 220 14.78 -1.61 -14.07
CA ASN A 220 13.37 -1.51 -14.44
C ASN A 220 12.53 -0.93 -13.29
N ARG A 221 12.78 -1.40 -12.07
CA ARG A 221 12.09 -0.88 -10.88
C ARG A 221 12.45 0.57 -10.58
N LEU A 222 13.73 0.94 -10.75
CA LEU A 222 14.19 2.32 -10.56
C LEU A 222 13.49 3.26 -11.53
N LYS A 223 13.41 2.93 -12.82
CA LYS A 223 12.72 3.78 -13.82
C LYS A 223 11.31 4.12 -13.40
N LEU A 224 10.51 3.13 -13.01
CA LEU A 224 9.13 3.34 -12.55
C LEU A 224 9.11 4.30 -11.36
N ARG A 225 9.98 4.06 -10.37
CA ARG A 225 10.07 4.87 -9.16
C ARG A 225 10.47 6.32 -9.44
N LEU A 226 11.45 6.55 -10.33
CA LEU A 226 11.88 7.89 -10.69
C LEU A 226 10.75 8.68 -11.36
N VAL A 227 10.01 8.02 -12.27
CA VAL A 227 8.87 8.64 -12.95
C VAL A 227 7.80 9.04 -11.93
N ASP A 228 7.43 8.16 -11.00
CA ASP A 228 6.41 8.43 -10.01
C ASP A 228 6.84 9.50 -9.00
N ILE A 229 8.12 9.54 -8.59
CA ILE A 229 8.66 10.64 -7.77
C ILE A 229 8.48 11.98 -8.50
N MET A 230 8.83 12.06 -9.77
CA MET A 230 8.71 13.31 -10.53
C MET A 230 7.24 13.71 -10.78
N ARG A 231 6.33 12.75 -10.91
CA ARG A 231 4.89 13.00 -10.96
C ARG A 231 4.38 13.54 -9.63
N GLN A 232 4.75 12.89 -8.52
CA GLN A 232 4.41 13.37 -7.18
C GLN A 232 4.86 14.81 -6.95
N THR A 233 6.08 15.19 -7.38
CA THR A 233 6.55 16.58 -7.21
C THR A 233 5.63 17.59 -7.91
N ARG A 234 5.11 17.25 -9.08
CA ARG A 234 4.16 18.10 -9.83
C ARG A 234 2.84 18.21 -9.08
N LEU A 235 2.31 17.09 -8.60
CA LEU A 235 1.07 17.05 -7.81
C LEU A 235 1.19 17.86 -6.51
N MET A 236 2.36 17.89 -5.89
CA MET A 236 2.65 18.70 -4.69
C MET A 236 2.92 20.18 -5.00
N GLY A 237 2.66 20.65 -6.23
CA GLY A 237 2.79 22.05 -6.66
C GLY A 237 4.12 22.43 -7.29
N GLY A 238 4.98 21.47 -7.63
CA GLY A 238 6.27 21.73 -8.33
C GLY A 238 7.26 22.55 -7.50
N GLY A 239 7.98 23.48 -8.14
CA GLY A 239 8.90 24.39 -7.47
C GLY A 239 9.96 23.69 -6.61
N LYS A 240 9.93 23.94 -5.29
CA LYS A 240 10.85 23.32 -4.33
C LYS A 240 10.80 21.79 -4.36
N TYR A 241 9.63 21.20 -4.57
CA TYR A 241 9.47 19.74 -4.63
C TYR A 241 10.13 19.15 -5.87
N THR A 242 10.15 19.86 -7.00
CA THR A 242 10.88 19.41 -8.20
C THR A 242 12.39 19.31 -7.92
N VAL A 243 12.97 20.30 -7.27
CA VAL A 243 14.40 20.26 -6.90
C VAL A 243 14.68 19.11 -5.93
N LEU A 244 13.85 18.97 -4.89
CA LEU A 244 13.98 17.86 -3.93
C LEU A 244 13.77 16.49 -4.61
N GLY A 245 12.87 16.40 -5.58
CA GLY A 245 12.63 15.19 -6.38
C GLY A 245 13.86 14.79 -7.19
N ILE A 246 14.53 15.74 -7.83
CA ILE A 246 15.78 15.49 -8.57
C ILE A 246 16.85 14.95 -7.60
N VAL A 247 17.05 15.60 -6.45
CA VAL A 247 18.00 15.14 -5.42
C VAL A 247 17.69 13.73 -4.95
N LYS A 248 16.40 13.44 -4.66
CA LYS A 248 15.93 12.09 -4.27
C LYS A 248 16.20 11.06 -5.37
N CYS A 249 15.94 11.40 -6.63
CA CYS A 249 16.18 10.53 -7.77
C CYS A 249 17.68 10.21 -7.94
N CYS A 250 18.55 11.20 -7.85
CA CYS A 250 20.01 10.99 -7.89
C CYS A 250 20.50 10.08 -6.75
N GLY A 251 19.99 10.30 -5.53
CA GLY A 251 20.33 9.46 -4.38
C GLY A 251 19.91 8.00 -4.56
N LEU A 252 18.70 7.76 -5.10
CA LEU A 252 18.21 6.41 -5.39
C LEU A 252 19.02 5.73 -6.51
N GLY A 253 19.38 6.46 -7.57
CA GLY A 253 20.27 5.97 -8.62
C GLY A 253 21.60 5.49 -8.04
N ALA A 254 22.24 6.31 -7.21
CA ALA A 254 23.50 5.98 -6.55
C ALA A 254 23.38 4.73 -5.64
N GLN A 255 22.27 4.60 -4.89
CA GLN A 255 22.02 3.42 -4.04
C GLN A 255 21.90 2.13 -4.88
N ILE A 256 21.12 2.17 -5.97
CA ILE A 256 20.93 1.00 -6.84
C ILE A 256 22.22 0.65 -7.57
N ALA A 257 22.97 1.63 -8.10
CA ALA A 257 24.26 1.40 -8.73
C ALA A 257 25.24 0.70 -7.77
N LYS A 258 25.29 1.15 -6.51
CA LYS A 258 26.10 0.50 -5.47
C LYS A 258 25.64 -0.92 -5.17
N LYS A 259 24.31 -1.14 -5.01
CA LYS A 259 23.73 -2.46 -4.69
C LYS A 259 23.95 -3.47 -5.81
N THR A 260 23.81 -3.04 -7.08
CA THR A 260 23.95 -3.90 -8.26
C THR A 260 25.37 -3.98 -8.81
N LYS A 261 26.31 -3.22 -8.23
CA LYS A 261 27.70 -3.05 -8.72
C LYS A 261 27.74 -2.65 -10.20
N SER A 262 26.75 -1.92 -10.68
CA SER A 262 26.61 -1.49 -12.08
C SER A 262 26.63 0.06 -12.17
N PRO A 263 27.75 0.67 -12.62
CA PRO A 263 27.82 2.11 -12.80
C PRO A 263 26.92 2.64 -13.92
N ALA A 264 26.48 1.79 -14.83
CA ALA A 264 25.56 2.15 -15.93
C ALA A 264 24.15 2.56 -15.46
N ILE A 265 23.86 2.48 -14.15
CA ILE A 265 22.59 2.89 -13.55
C ILE A 265 22.64 4.37 -13.07
N LEU A 266 23.83 4.96 -13.02
CA LEU A 266 24.02 6.38 -12.70
C LEU A 266 23.78 7.27 -13.91
#